data_7c8500e918e7f7344a94360ec8a4467d
#
_entry.id   7c8500e918e7f7344a94360ec8a4467d
#
_cell.length_a   1.000
_cell.length_b   1.000
_cell.length_c   1.000
_cell.angle_alpha   90.00
_cell.angle_beta   90.00
_cell.angle_gamma   90.00
#
_symmetry.space_group_name_H-M   'P 1'
#
loop_
_entity.id
_entity.type
_entity.pdbx_description
1 polymer ?
#
loop_
_entity_poly.entity_id
_entity_poly.type
_entity_poly.pdbx_seq_one_letter_code
_entity_poly.pdbx_strand_id
1 'polypeptide(L)'
;MTMSTDRPFTYHGCTFTCSVVKTSADLFAPHVRYDSGLSGVEQMALPEDTDPYASEAEAMWHAEQQAVRWVHDRTGDGQGRF
;
A
#
# COMPACT_ATOMS: atom_id res chain seq x y z
N MET A 1 11.87 -0.54 20.38
CA MET A 1 10.71 0.29 20.07
C MET A 1 10.46 0.29 18.58
N THR A 2 9.26 0.02 18.21
CA THR A 2 8.95 -0.08 16.80
C THR A 2 8.80 1.29 16.17
N MET A 3 9.27 1.42 14.94
CA MET A 3 9.23 2.69 14.23
C MET A 3 8.28 2.68 13.05
N SER A 4 7.39 1.71 13.04
CA SER A 4 6.44 1.64 11.93
C SER A 4 5.22 2.50 12.22
N THR A 5 4.66 3.05 11.16
CA THR A 5 3.44 3.84 11.21
C THR A 5 2.41 3.14 10.35
N ASP A 6 1.28 2.80 10.95
CA ASP A 6 0.22 2.10 10.23
C ASP A 6 -0.95 3.05 10.02
N ARG A 7 -1.55 3.00 8.82
CA ARG A 7 -2.66 3.87 8.49
C ARG A 7 -3.68 3.10 7.64
N PRO A 8 -4.95 3.14 7.98
CA PRO A 8 -5.97 2.52 7.13
C PRO A 8 -6.16 3.35 5.87
N PHE A 9 -6.43 2.65 4.78
CA PHE A 9 -6.63 3.29 3.49
C PHE A 9 -7.74 2.55 2.76
N THR A 10 -8.75 3.29 2.31
CA THR A 10 -9.87 2.70 1.60
C THR A 10 -9.93 3.27 0.20
N TYR A 11 -10.09 2.39 -0.78
CA TYR A 11 -10.13 2.79 -2.17
C TYR A 11 -11.03 1.82 -2.93
N HIS A 12 -12.05 2.36 -3.60
CA HIS A 12 -13.01 1.56 -4.38
C HIS A 12 -13.62 0.43 -3.55
N GLY A 13 -13.94 0.70 -2.30
CA GLY A 13 -14.53 -0.28 -1.43
C GLY A 13 -13.56 -1.29 -0.85
N CYS A 14 -12.30 -1.20 -1.20
CA CYS A 14 -11.27 -2.09 -0.66
C CYS A 14 -10.56 -1.40 0.50
N THR A 15 -10.28 -2.17 1.54
CA THR A 15 -9.62 -1.65 2.73
C THR A 15 -8.21 -2.20 2.80
N PHE A 16 -7.26 -1.31 3.06
CA PHE A 16 -5.85 -1.66 3.16
C PHE A 16 -5.26 -1.11 4.43
N THR A 17 -4.17 -1.71 4.86
CA THR A 17 -3.33 -1.14 5.91
C THR A 17 -2.01 -0.76 5.27
N CYS A 18 -1.75 0.54 5.21
CA CYS A 18 -0.50 1.07 4.69
C CYS A 18 0.43 1.34 5.85
N SER A 19 1.65 0.87 5.74
CA SER A 19 2.62 1.00 6.82
C SER A 19 3.92 1.56 6.29
N VAL A 20 4.65 2.24 7.15
CA VAL A 20 5.98 2.73 6.83
C VAL A 20 6.92 2.19 7.89
N VAL A 21 7.98 1.53 7.46
CA VAL A 21 8.97 0.95 8.35
C VAL A 21 10.30 1.64 8.12
N LYS A 22 10.91 2.11 9.20
CA LYS A 22 12.22 2.73 9.11
C LYS A 22 13.27 1.65 8.91
N THR A 23 13.99 1.72 7.80
CA THR A 23 14.94 0.67 7.43
C THR A 23 16.36 0.97 7.85
N SER A 24 16.73 2.24 7.89
CA SER A 24 18.04 2.63 8.38
C SER A 24 17.91 4.05 8.89
N ALA A 25 19.03 4.73 9.15
CA ALA A 25 19.01 5.98 9.90
C ALA A 25 17.99 6.98 9.39
N ASP A 26 17.89 7.12 8.07
CA ASP A 26 17.03 8.15 7.50
C ASP A 26 16.18 7.65 6.35
N LEU A 27 15.94 6.33 6.28
CA LEU A 27 15.21 5.78 5.17
C LEU A 27 13.97 5.04 5.64
N PHE A 28 12.91 5.12 4.84
CA PHE A 28 11.61 4.56 5.17
C PHE A 28 11.09 3.73 4.01
N ALA A 29 10.62 2.53 4.30
CA ALA A 29 10.09 1.63 3.28
C ALA A 29 8.58 1.50 3.42
N PRO A 30 7.85 1.61 2.31
CA PRO A 30 6.39 1.45 2.36
C PRO A 30 6.00 -0.02 2.34
N HIS A 31 4.94 -0.35 3.07
CA HIS A 31 4.36 -1.68 3.08
C HIS A 31 2.85 -1.55 2.99
N VAL A 32 2.22 -2.44 2.24
CA VAL A 32 0.78 -2.40 2.07
C VAL A 32 0.23 -3.81 2.25
N ARG A 33 -0.88 -3.90 2.99
CA ARG A 33 -1.60 -5.14 3.15
C ARG A 33 -3.04 -4.93 2.72
N TYR A 34 -3.53 -5.83 1.86
CA TYR A 34 -4.95 -5.85 1.49
C TYR A 34 -5.72 -6.55 2.61
N ASP A 35 -6.75 -5.91 3.13
CA ASP A 35 -7.54 -6.47 4.22
C ASP A 35 -8.85 -7.04 3.75
N SER A 36 -9.63 -6.27 3.00
CA SER A 36 -10.95 -6.76 2.57
C SER A 36 -11.49 -5.87 1.47
N GLY A 37 -12.58 -6.32 0.85
CA GLY A 37 -13.31 -5.53 -0.13
C GLY A 37 -13.55 -6.22 -1.44
N LEU A 38 -12.67 -7.12 -1.84
CA LEU A 38 -12.81 -7.84 -3.10
C LEU A 38 -13.32 -9.25 -2.84
N SER A 39 -14.36 -9.61 -3.57
CA SER A 39 -14.95 -10.93 -3.46
C SER A 39 -13.95 -12.00 -3.88
N GLY A 40 -13.77 -13.01 -3.04
CA GLY A 40 -12.88 -14.12 -3.36
C GLY A 40 -11.41 -13.85 -3.15
N VAL A 41 -11.06 -12.69 -2.62
CA VAL A 41 -9.66 -12.36 -2.36
C VAL A 41 -9.45 -12.28 -0.86
N GLU A 42 -8.49 -13.07 -0.37
CA GLU A 42 -8.19 -13.10 1.06
C GLU A 42 -7.16 -12.04 1.40
N GLN A 43 -7.10 -11.72 2.69
CA GLN A 43 -6.10 -10.80 3.19
C GLN A 43 -4.71 -11.22 2.76
N MET A 44 -3.95 -10.29 2.24
CA MET A 44 -2.62 -10.60 1.76
C MET A 44 -1.75 -9.36 1.71
N ALA A 45 -0.45 -9.57 1.83
CA ALA A 45 0.50 -8.50 1.64
C ALA A 45 0.66 -8.26 0.13
N LEU A 46 0.70 -6.98 -0.25
CA LEU A 46 0.90 -6.63 -1.64
C LEU A 46 2.38 -6.77 -2.00
N PRO A 47 2.68 -7.02 -3.29
CA PRO A 47 4.08 -6.96 -3.73
C PRO A 47 4.63 -5.58 -3.44
N GLU A 48 5.82 -5.54 -2.88
CA GLU A 48 6.38 -4.29 -2.42
C GLU A 48 7.31 -3.68 -3.43
N ASP A 49 7.25 -2.37 -3.51
CA ASP A 49 8.31 -1.61 -4.11
C ASP A 49 9.40 -1.53 -3.05
N THR A 50 10.57 -2.00 -3.38
CA THR A 50 11.63 -2.14 -2.39
C THR A 50 12.45 -0.89 -2.19
N ASP A 51 12.18 0.16 -2.94
CA ASP A 51 12.97 1.38 -2.83
C ASP A 51 12.59 2.14 -1.56
N PRO A 52 13.55 2.45 -0.71
CA PRO A 52 13.25 3.27 0.46
C PRO A 52 13.21 4.75 0.10
N TYR A 53 12.54 5.51 0.94
CA TYR A 53 12.36 6.94 0.72
C TYR A 53 12.93 7.72 1.88
N ALA A 54 13.24 8.99 1.62
CA ALA A 54 13.93 9.81 2.61
C ALA A 54 12.99 10.39 3.66
N SER A 55 11.66 10.28 3.46
CA SER A 55 10.72 10.79 4.44
C SER A 55 9.60 9.80 4.64
N GLU A 56 9.05 9.82 5.85
CA GLU A 56 7.93 8.95 6.19
C GLU A 56 6.70 9.30 5.36
N ALA A 57 6.45 10.59 5.17
CA ALA A 57 5.29 11.03 4.40
C ALA A 57 5.37 10.55 2.95
N GLU A 58 6.55 10.62 2.38
CA GLU A 58 6.75 10.16 1.01
C GLU A 58 6.54 8.66 0.90
N ALA A 59 7.07 7.90 1.84
CA ALA A 59 6.90 6.46 1.84
C ALA A 59 5.43 6.10 1.99
N MET A 60 4.71 6.78 2.87
CA MET A 60 3.29 6.53 3.07
C MET A 60 2.50 6.82 1.79
N TRP A 61 2.83 7.91 1.11
CA TRP A 61 2.17 8.24 -0.15
C TRP A 61 2.39 7.13 -1.18
N HIS A 62 3.60 6.61 -1.26
CA HIS A 62 3.88 5.52 -2.20
C HIS A 62 3.13 4.25 -1.82
N ALA A 63 2.98 3.98 -0.52
CA ALA A 63 2.19 2.84 -0.09
C ALA A 63 0.75 2.97 -0.58
N GLU A 64 0.17 4.14 -0.44
CA GLU A 64 -1.20 4.36 -0.91
C GLU A 64 -1.30 4.20 -2.42
N GLN A 65 -0.31 4.69 -3.14
CA GLN A 65 -0.30 4.54 -4.60
C GLN A 65 -0.19 3.08 -5.01
N GLN A 66 0.54 2.28 -4.28
CA GLN A 66 0.61 0.85 -4.55
C GLN A 66 -0.76 0.21 -4.39
N ALA A 67 -1.50 0.58 -3.35
CA ALA A 67 -2.84 0.05 -3.14
C ALA A 67 -3.76 0.41 -4.30
N VAL A 68 -3.69 1.67 -4.74
CA VAL A 68 -4.52 2.12 -5.86
C VAL A 68 -4.20 1.33 -7.12
N ARG A 69 -2.93 1.18 -7.43
CA ARG A 69 -2.52 0.45 -8.62
C ARG A 69 -2.94 -1.01 -8.55
N TRP A 70 -2.81 -1.61 -7.37
CA TRP A 70 -3.18 -3.00 -7.18
C TRP A 70 -4.67 -3.22 -7.47
N VAL A 71 -5.52 -2.29 -7.00
CA VAL A 71 -6.96 -2.40 -7.26
C VAL A 71 -7.24 -2.28 -8.75
N HIS A 72 -6.61 -1.33 -9.42
CA HIS A 72 -6.82 -1.15 -10.85
C HIS A 72 -6.38 -2.38 -11.63
N ASP A 73 -5.27 -2.99 -11.24
CA ASP A 73 -4.80 -4.19 -11.90
C ASP A 73 -5.76 -5.35 -11.72
N ARG A 74 -6.37 -5.44 -10.54
CA ARG A 74 -7.28 -6.54 -10.23
C ARG A 74 -8.64 -6.37 -10.88
N THR A 75 -9.13 -5.15 -10.91
CA THR A 75 -10.48 -4.90 -11.37
C THR A 75 -10.52 -4.44 -12.83
N GLY A 76 -9.40 -4.07 -13.39
CA GLY A 76 -9.34 -3.53 -14.73
C GLY A 76 -9.90 -2.13 -14.81
N ASP A 77 -10.20 -1.54 -13.68
CA ASP A 77 -10.93 -0.29 -13.61
C ASP A 77 -10.16 0.87 -14.22
N GLY A 78 -8.89 0.91 -13.96
CA GLY A 78 -8.06 1.99 -14.48
C GLY A 78 -7.72 1.83 -15.94
N GLN A 79 -8.10 0.73 -16.57
CA GLN A 79 -7.80 0.47 -17.95
C GLN A 79 -8.75 1.20 -18.88
N GLY A 80 -9.77 1.60 -18.45
CA GLY A 80 -10.73 2.34 -19.20
C GLY A 80 -11.19 1.65 -20.43
N ARG A 81 -10.94 1.32 -20.81
CA ARG A 81 -11.17 0.89 -21.53
C ARG A 81 -11.78 0.58 -21.97
N PHE A 82 -12.01 0.50 -21.90
CA PHE A 82 -12.43 0.00 -22.36
C PHE A 82 -13.19 0.07 -22.49
#